data_d5918cdc5fc4774aca49be80596936b8
#
_entry.id   d5918cdc5fc4774aca49be80596936b8
#
_cell.length_a   1.000
_cell.length_b   1.000
_cell.length_c   1.000
_cell.angle_alpha   90.00
_cell.angle_beta   90.00
_cell.angle_gamma   90.00
#
_symmetry.space_group_name_H-M   'P 1'
#
loop_
_entity.id
_entity.type
_entity.pdbx_description
1 polymer ?
#
loop_
_entity_poly.entity_id
_entity_poly.type
_entity_poly.pdbx_seq_one_letter_code
_entity_poly.pdbx_strand_id
1 'polypeptide(L)'
;MTGNREIAILMAAGLGSRMKPLTDVTAKPLVRVLGRPLIETVIDALVARGVDDIYVVVGYRKEQFEVLPKKYPNVRLVANDEYDTKNNINSIAVVADQMASADCFVCEADLFIPSDRLLCRPLERSGYFGKFLSGRSEDWVFETSSEGRITRIGKGGTDCFNMVGVSYFWRTDAARIAAAVREAVKRPENAQLFWDEIVDRLCRDGLDLVVHEVRPGEIVECDTVQDLENLERTLRT
;
A
#
# COMPACT_ATOMS: atom_id res chain seq x y z
N MET A 1 6.90 26.97 -7.99
CA MET A 1 6.61 26.43 -6.65
C MET A 1 7.40 25.15 -6.56
N THR A 2 8.42 25.09 -5.73
CA THR A 2 9.15 23.85 -5.45
C THR A 2 8.17 22.99 -4.63
N GLY A 3 7.53 22.01 -5.28
CA GLY A 3 6.70 21.02 -4.59
C GLY A 3 7.50 20.35 -3.48
N ASN A 4 6.85 19.97 -2.40
CA ASN A 4 7.48 19.13 -1.39
C ASN A 4 7.98 17.85 -2.06
N ARG A 5 9.13 17.33 -1.59
CA ARG A 5 9.62 16.02 -2.03
C ARG A 5 8.60 14.95 -1.68
N GLU A 6 8.24 14.12 -2.65
CA GLU A 6 7.37 12.97 -2.48
C GLU A 6 8.14 11.67 -2.71
N ILE A 7 7.89 10.69 -1.85
CA ILE A 7 8.40 9.33 -2.01
C ILE A 7 7.26 8.32 -1.99
N ALA A 8 7.55 7.09 -2.41
CA ALA A 8 6.62 5.97 -2.25
C ALA A 8 7.31 4.76 -1.63
N ILE A 9 6.54 4.01 -0.85
CA ILE A 9 6.90 2.70 -0.31
C ILE A 9 5.93 1.69 -0.90
N LEU A 10 6.44 0.67 -1.60
CA LEU A 10 5.66 -0.44 -2.11
C LEU A 10 5.94 -1.68 -1.26
N MET A 11 4.91 -2.23 -0.63
CA MET A 11 5.01 -3.43 0.21
C MET A 11 4.92 -4.69 -0.65
N ALA A 12 6.07 -5.26 -1.00
CA ALA A 12 6.22 -6.39 -1.93
C ALA A 12 6.86 -7.65 -1.30
N ALA A 13 6.93 -7.72 0.04
CA ALA A 13 7.69 -8.77 0.73
C ALA A 13 6.90 -10.07 0.96
N GLY A 14 5.58 -10.06 0.82
CA GLY A 14 4.68 -11.15 1.20
C GLY A 14 4.79 -12.42 0.34
N LEU A 15 4.38 -13.56 0.90
CA LEU A 15 4.41 -14.88 0.25
C LEU A 15 3.39 -15.03 -0.89
N GLY A 16 2.30 -14.30 -0.88
CA GLY A 16 1.23 -14.39 -1.89
C GLY A 16 0.53 -15.74 -1.94
N SER A 17 0.39 -16.43 -0.81
CA SER A 17 -0.07 -17.83 -0.72
C SER A 17 -1.46 -18.09 -1.33
N ARG A 18 -2.33 -17.06 -1.38
CA ARG A 18 -3.67 -17.15 -1.99
C ARG A 18 -3.65 -17.26 -3.52
N MET A 19 -2.54 -16.89 -4.17
CA MET A 19 -2.36 -16.99 -5.64
C MET A 19 -1.61 -18.25 -6.08
N LYS A 20 -1.42 -19.24 -5.21
CA LYS A 20 -0.85 -20.53 -5.64
C LYS A 20 -1.73 -21.20 -6.71
N PRO A 21 -1.13 -21.90 -7.70
CA PRO A 21 0.30 -22.22 -7.84
C PRO A 21 1.17 -21.13 -8.50
N LEU A 22 0.61 -20.00 -8.96
CA LEU A 22 1.38 -18.97 -9.67
C LEU A 22 2.53 -18.44 -8.80
N THR A 23 2.28 -18.25 -7.50
CA THR A 23 3.28 -17.73 -6.57
C THR A 23 4.31 -18.77 -6.09
N ASP A 24 4.16 -20.03 -6.48
CA ASP A 24 5.23 -21.02 -6.27
C ASP A 24 6.48 -20.74 -7.14
N VAL A 25 6.34 -19.95 -8.21
CA VAL A 25 7.43 -19.63 -9.14
C VAL A 25 7.63 -18.13 -9.36
N THR A 26 6.63 -17.28 -9.11
CA THR A 26 6.67 -15.83 -9.35
C THR A 26 6.21 -15.09 -8.10
N ALA A 27 6.95 -14.07 -7.64
CA ALA A 27 6.47 -13.19 -6.55
C ALA A 27 5.13 -12.54 -6.94
N LYS A 28 4.17 -12.48 -6.01
CA LYS A 28 2.80 -11.99 -6.28
C LYS A 28 2.77 -10.65 -7.02
N PRO A 29 3.56 -9.62 -6.63
CA PRO A 29 3.58 -8.34 -7.34
C PRO A 29 4.09 -8.40 -8.79
N LEU A 30 4.81 -9.46 -9.15
CA LEU A 30 5.32 -9.68 -10.51
C LEU A 30 4.41 -10.57 -11.38
N VAL A 31 3.29 -11.04 -10.82
CA VAL A 31 2.24 -11.72 -11.60
C VAL A 31 1.70 -10.74 -12.65
N ARG A 32 1.44 -11.26 -13.85
CA ARG A 32 1.09 -10.42 -15.00
C ARG A 32 -0.40 -10.43 -15.29
N VAL A 33 -0.92 -9.23 -15.54
CA VAL A 33 -2.24 -8.97 -16.11
C VAL A 33 -2.04 -8.53 -17.56
N LEU A 34 -2.54 -9.29 -18.53
CA LEU A 34 -2.34 -9.03 -19.96
C LEU A 34 -0.87 -8.74 -20.34
N GLY A 35 0.05 -9.48 -19.74
CA GLY A 35 1.48 -9.37 -20.00
C GLY A 35 2.24 -8.31 -19.20
N ARG A 36 1.55 -7.45 -18.39
CA ARG A 36 2.15 -6.41 -17.57
C ARG A 36 2.16 -6.82 -16.08
N PRO A 37 3.29 -6.80 -15.37
CA PRO A 37 3.33 -7.07 -13.92
C PRO A 37 2.44 -6.10 -13.13
N LEU A 38 1.74 -6.59 -12.10
CA LEU A 38 0.88 -5.78 -11.23
C LEU A 38 1.64 -4.58 -10.67
N ILE A 39 2.78 -4.80 -10.04
CA ILE A 39 3.60 -3.75 -9.43
C ILE A 39 4.00 -2.64 -10.42
N GLU A 40 4.20 -2.96 -11.70
CA GLU A 40 4.55 -1.96 -12.71
C GLU A 40 3.41 -0.98 -12.98
N THR A 41 2.16 -1.36 -12.75
CA THR A 41 1.02 -0.45 -12.89
C THR A 41 1.02 0.61 -11.79
N VAL A 42 1.42 0.21 -10.58
CA VAL A 42 1.56 1.11 -9.43
C VAL A 42 2.76 2.04 -9.64
N ILE A 43 3.92 1.48 -10.03
CA ILE A 43 5.14 2.26 -10.29
C ILE A 43 4.89 3.31 -11.38
N ASP A 44 4.26 2.94 -12.49
CA ASP A 44 4.00 3.87 -13.59
C ASP A 44 3.07 5.02 -13.17
N ALA A 45 2.06 4.76 -12.32
CA ALA A 45 1.19 5.80 -11.77
C ALA A 45 1.95 6.75 -10.83
N LEU A 46 2.88 6.24 -10.01
CA LEU A 46 3.75 7.04 -9.13
C LEU A 46 4.77 7.86 -9.92
N VAL A 47 5.34 7.29 -10.99
CA VAL A 47 6.25 8.01 -11.91
C VAL A 47 5.51 9.14 -12.62
N ALA A 48 4.29 8.89 -13.11
CA ALA A 48 3.46 9.91 -13.74
C ALA A 48 3.10 11.06 -12.78
N ARG A 49 2.93 10.78 -11.48
CA ARG A 49 2.78 11.80 -10.44
C ARG A 49 4.05 12.64 -10.22
N GLY A 50 5.21 12.10 -10.56
CA GLY A 50 6.51 12.76 -10.33
C GLY A 50 7.14 12.44 -8.98
N VAL A 51 6.81 11.26 -8.40
CA VAL A 51 7.43 10.80 -7.15
C VAL A 51 8.94 10.64 -7.32
N ASP A 52 9.72 11.23 -6.39
CA ASP A 52 11.19 11.32 -6.49
C ASP A 52 11.89 9.96 -6.33
N ASP A 53 11.54 9.21 -5.29
CA ASP A 53 12.08 7.88 -5.03
C ASP A 53 10.97 6.89 -4.67
N ILE A 54 11.06 5.66 -5.20
CA ILE A 54 10.14 4.56 -4.93
C ILE A 54 10.91 3.44 -4.26
N TYR A 55 10.62 3.19 -2.98
CA TYR A 55 11.22 2.12 -2.19
C TYR A 55 10.36 0.89 -2.26
N VAL A 56 10.81 -0.16 -2.95
CA VAL A 56 10.13 -1.45 -3.02
C VAL A 56 10.69 -2.36 -1.93
N VAL A 57 9.87 -2.64 -0.92
CA VAL A 57 10.24 -3.53 0.18
C VAL A 57 10.01 -4.96 -0.25
N VAL A 58 11.09 -5.72 -0.40
CA VAL A 58 11.10 -7.08 -0.94
C VAL A 58 11.48 -8.11 0.13
N GLY A 59 10.94 -9.33 0.00
CA GLY A 59 11.20 -10.45 0.90
C GLY A 59 11.18 -11.77 0.13
N TYR A 60 9.99 -12.38 0.02
CA TYR A 60 9.82 -13.61 -0.75
C TYR A 60 10.24 -13.40 -2.21
N ARG A 61 11.16 -14.26 -2.71
CA ARG A 61 11.72 -14.21 -4.07
C ARG A 61 12.30 -12.83 -4.45
N LYS A 62 12.96 -12.18 -3.49
CA LYS A 62 13.50 -10.81 -3.64
C LYS A 62 14.39 -10.63 -4.87
N GLU A 63 15.09 -11.67 -5.30
CA GLU A 63 15.95 -11.67 -6.49
C GLU A 63 15.20 -11.39 -7.80
N GLN A 64 13.90 -11.69 -7.85
CA GLN A 64 13.08 -11.44 -9.05
C GLN A 64 12.80 -9.95 -9.29
N PHE A 65 12.92 -9.13 -8.25
CA PHE A 65 12.67 -7.69 -8.32
C PHE A 65 13.85 -6.87 -8.88
N GLU A 66 15.03 -7.47 -9.07
CA GLU A 66 16.23 -6.78 -9.60
C GLU A 66 16.04 -6.17 -11.01
N VAL A 67 15.00 -6.57 -11.71
CA VAL A 67 14.62 -6.00 -13.00
C VAL A 67 14.06 -4.58 -12.87
N LEU A 68 13.45 -4.24 -11.72
CA LEU A 68 12.75 -2.97 -11.51
C LEU A 68 13.70 -1.76 -11.50
N PRO A 69 14.82 -1.73 -10.73
CA PRO A 69 15.76 -0.61 -10.78
C PRO A 69 16.44 -0.42 -12.14
N LYS A 70 16.52 -1.49 -12.95
CA LYS A 70 17.05 -1.40 -14.32
C LYS A 70 16.08 -0.70 -15.26
N LYS A 71 14.77 -0.85 -15.02
CA LYS A 71 13.71 -0.25 -15.83
C LYS A 71 13.31 1.14 -15.31
N TYR A 72 13.32 1.33 -13.98
CA TYR A 72 12.87 2.54 -13.30
C TYR A 72 14.03 3.13 -12.46
N PRO A 73 14.70 4.19 -12.93
CA PRO A 73 15.89 4.74 -12.25
C PRO A 73 15.64 5.27 -10.84
N ASN A 74 14.39 5.64 -10.52
CA ASN A 74 13.95 6.10 -9.19
C ASN A 74 13.50 4.97 -8.26
N VAL A 75 13.53 3.71 -8.69
CA VAL A 75 13.22 2.56 -7.84
C VAL A 75 14.44 2.10 -7.05
N ARG A 76 14.25 1.85 -5.76
CA ARG A 76 15.24 1.28 -4.82
C ARG A 76 14.65 0.04 -4.15
N LEU A 77 15.37 -1.07 -4.16
CA LEU A 77 14.96 -2.27 -3.42
C LEU A 77 15.46 -2.20 -1.99
N VAL A 78 14.59 -2.52 -1.03
CA VAL A 78 14.93 -2.64 0.40
C VAL A 78 14.53 -4.02 0.87
N ALA A 79 15.46 -4.78 1.43
CA ALA A 79 15.16 -6.12 1.90
C ALA A 79 14.48 -6.09 3.27
N ASN A 80 13.38 -6.85 3.39
CA ASN A 80 12.80 -7.26 4.65
C ASN A 80 13.14 -8.74 4.87
N ASP A 81 14.20 -9.03 5.58
CA ASP A 81 14.68 -10.42 5.78
C ASP A 81 13.87 -11.18 6.86
N GLU A 82 12.94 -10.51 7.55
CA GLU A 82 12.03 -11.11 8.53
C GLU A 82 10.58 -11.24 8.02
N TYR A 83 10.38 -11.24 6.70
CA TYR A 83 9.07 -11.26 6.05
C TYR A 83 8.23 -12.51 6.34
N ASP A 84 8.86 -13.62 6.72
CA ASP A 84 8.26 -14.91 7.05
C ASP A 84 8.00 -15.12 8.54
N THR A 85 8.60 -14.29 9.39
CA THR A 85 8.51 -14.37 10.86
C THR A 85 7.72 -13.21 11.47
N LYS A 86 7.67 -12.08 10.77
CA LYS A 86 6.91 -10.87 11.17
C LYS A 86 5.91 -10.48 10.09
N ASN A 87 4.80 -9.89 10.52
CA ASN A 87 3.80 -9.35 9.60
C ASN A 87 4.29 -8.04 8.93
N ASN A 88 3.43 -7.40 8.14
CA ASN A 88 3.77 -6.23 7.31
C ASN A 88 4.23 -4.99 8.10
N ILE A 89 4.05 -4.96 9.42
CA ILE A 89 4.65 -3.93 10.30
C ILE A 89 6.17 -3.83 10.08
N ASN A 90 6.85 -4.97 9.86
CA ASN A 90 8.28 -4.98 9.62
C ASN A 90 8.65 -4.40 8.25
N SER A 91 7.77 -4.51 7.25
CA SER A 91 7.98 -3.89 5.94
C SER A 91 8.04 -2.37 6.02
N ILE A 92 7.25 -1.75 6.91
CA ILE A 92 7.36 -0.31 7.17
C ILE A 92 8.56 0.01 8.07
N ALA A 93 8.88 -0.85 9.03
CA ALA A 93 10.00 -0.60 9.94
C ALA A 93 11.35 -0.51 9.23
N VAL A 94 11.60 -1.35 8.21
CA VAL A 94 12.88 -1.35 7.44
C VAL A 94 13.06 -0.10 6.56
N VAL A 95 12.00 0.64 6.28
CA VAL A 95 12.01 1.90 5.49
C VAL A 95 11.55 3.11 6.30
N ALA A 96 11.54 3.01 7.63
CA ALA A 96 11.00 4.06 8.48
C ALA A 96 11.78 5.39 8.38
N ASP A 97 13.10 5.37 8.10
CA ASP A 97 13.89 6.59 7.87
C ASP A 97 13.50 7.28 6.57
N GLN A 98 13.28 6.50 5.52
CA GLN A 98 12.80 7.00 4.23
C GLN A 98 11.40 7.60 4.39
N MET A 99 10.48 6.85 5.03
CA MET A 99 9.12 7.33 5.30
C MET A 99 9.09 8.67 6.02
N ALA A 100 9.95 8.86 7.02
CA ALA A 100 10.03 10.10 7.81
C ALA A 100 10.63 11.30 7.04
N SER A 101 11.23 11.08 5.87
CA SER A 101 12.04 12.10 5.17
C SER A 101 11.24 13.02 4.24
N ALA A 102 10.05 12.63 3.78
CA ALA A 102 9.27 13.29 2.74
C ALA A 102 7.77 13.04 2.90
N ASP A 103 6.94 13.70 2.09
CA ASP A 103 5.57 13.29 1.89
C ASP A 103 5.58 11.89 1.25
N CYS A 104 4.74 10.97 1.75
CA CYS A 104 4.95 9.55 1.49
C CYS A 104 3.67 8.83 1.07
N PHE A 105 3.70 8.18 -0.09
CA PHE A 105 2.77 7.12 -0.43
C PHE A 105 3.19 5.80 0.22
N VAL A 106 2.23 5.04 0.74
CA VAL A 106 2.42 3.62 1.06
C VAL A 106 1.40 2.83 0.24
N CYS A 107 1.89 1.91 -0.58
CA CYS A 107 1.06 1.13 -1.49
C CYS A 107 1.32 -0.37 -1.30
N GLU A 108 0.28 -1.17 -1.38
CA GLU A 108 0.42 -2.59 -1.65
C GLU A 108 0.89 -2.80 -3.08
N ALA A 109 1.66 -3.86 -3.32
CA ALA A 109 2.33 -4.06 -4.60
C ALA A 109 1.60 -5.05 -5.54
N ASP A 110 0.45 -5.54 -5.13
CA ASP A 110 -0.43 -6.49 -5.83
C ASP A 110 -1.70 -5.83 -6.39
N LEU A 111 -1.63 -4.51 -6.52
CA LEU A 111 -2.71 -3.69 -7.08
C LEU A 111 -2.55 -3.56 -8.60
N PHE A 112 -3.68 -3.48 -9.29
CA PHE A 112 -3.77 -3.03 -10.66
C PHE A 112 -4.36 -1.63 -10.71
N ILE A 113 -3.58 -0.65 -11.18
CA ILE A 113 -3.98 0.74 -11.38
C ILE A 113 -4.04 1.01 -12.89
N PRO A 114 -5.23 1.08 -13.50
CA PRO A 114 -5.37 1.21 -14.96
C PRO A 114 -4.97 2.57 -15.49
N SER A 115 -4.96 3.61 -14.64
CA SER A 115 -4.67 4.99 -15.03
C SER A 115 -3.95 5.73 -13.90
N ASP A 116 -2.99 6.56 -14.27
CA ASP A 116 -2.25 7.48 -13.37
C ASP A 116 -3.14 8.53 -12.69
N ARG A 117 -4.32 8.82 -13.24
CA ARG A 117 -5.25 9.86 -12.74
C ARG A 117 -5.57 9.73 -11.26
N LEU A 118 -5.63 8.49 -10.75
CA LEU A 118 -5.93 8.25 -9.34
C LEU A 118 -4.88 8.89 -8.43
N LEU A 119 -3.61 8.65 -8.70
CA LEU A 119 -2.51 9.16 -7.87
C LEU A 119 -2.10 10.59 -8.22
N CYS A 120 -2.38 11.07 -9.45
CA CYS A 120 -2.06 12.41 -9.90
C CYS A 120 -3.02 13.50 -9.37
N ARG A 121 -4.13 13.13 -8.72
CA ARG A 121 -5.05 14.11 -8.13
C ARG A 121 -4.42 14.87 -6.97
N PRO A 122 -4.83 16.14 -6.69
CA PRO A 122 -4.38 16.88 -5.50
C PRO A 122 -4.73 16.12 -4.21
N LEU A 123 -3.78 16.03 -3.28
CA LEU A 123 -3.94 15.42 -1.97
C LEU A 123 -3.66 16.48 -0.91
N GLU A 124 -4.71 17.08 -0.37
CA GLU A 124 -4.63 18.22 0.56
C GLU A 124 -4.54 17.80 2.03
N ARG A 125 -4.65 16.51 2.33
CA ARG A 125 -4.58 15.94 3.68
C ARG A 125 -3.97 14.55 3.63
N SER A 126 -3.35 14.14 4.73
CA SER A 126 -2.96 12.75 4.97
C SER A 126 -4.19 11.85 5.04
N GLY A 127 -4.10 10.63 4.50
CA GLY A 127 -5.21 9.69 4.55
C GLY A 127 -5.00 8.41 3.76
N TYR A 128 -6.01 7.59 3.78
CA TYR A 128 -6.09 6.34 3.05
C TYR A 128 -7.02 6.45 1.86
N PHE A 129 -6.71 5.71 0.82
CA PHE A 129 -7.64 5.52 -0.28
C PHE A 129 -8.66 4.44 0.10
N GLY A 130 -9.93 4.72 -0.12
CA GLY A 130 -11.01 3.82 0.28
C GLY A 130 -12.17 3.82 -0.69
N LYS A 131 -12.78 2.66 -0.87
CA LYS A 131 -13.98 2.47 -1.69
C LYS A 131 -15.17 2.24 -0.79
N PHE A 132 -16.21 3.08 -0.91
CA PHE A 132 -17.44 2.91 -0.14
C PHE A 132 -18.15 1.61 -0.53
N LEU A 133 -18.53 0.84 0.49
CA LEU A 133 -19.33 -0.38 0.36
C LEU A 133 -20.61 -0.22 1.18
N SER A 134 -21.75 -0.34 0.53
CA SER A 134 -23.03 -0.48 1.21
C SER A 134 -23.22 -1.91 1.70
N GLY A 135 -23.70 -2.06 2.94
CA GLY A 135 -23.85 -3.35 3.59
C GLY A 135 -22.61 -3.76 4.39
N ARG A 136 -22.50 -5.05 4.69
CA ARG A 136 -21.47 -5.62 5.57
C ARG A 136 -20.18 -5.91 4.80
N SER A 137 -19.06 -5.53 5.38
CA SER A 137 -17.72 -5.92 4.97
C SER A 137 -17.03 -6.74 6.06
N GLU A 138 -16.24 -7.72 5.67
CA GLU A 138 -15.33 -8.48 6.58
C GLU A 138 -13.86 -8.07 6.38
N ASP A 139 -13.58 -7.21 5.39
CA ASP A 139 -12.25 -6.73 5.05
C ASP A 139 -11.78 -5.61 5.98
N TRP A 140 -10.59 -5.06 5.69
CA TRP A 140 -10.10 -3.84 6.33
C TRP A 140 -10.94 -2.65 5.91
N VAL A 141 -11.45 -1.91 6.89
CA VAL A 141 -12.38 -0.80 6.69
C VAL A 141 -11.97 0.43 7.49
N PHE A 142 -12.53 1.56 7.09
CA PHE A 142 -12.46 2.83 7.81
C PHE A 142 -13.84 3.21 8.32
N GLU A 143 -13.93 3.48 9.62
CA GLU A 143 -15.05 4.24 10.19
C GLU A 143 -14.66 5.72 10.21
N THR A 144 -15.61 6.58 9.86
CA THR A 144 -15.37 8.03 9.78
C THR A 144 -16.35 8.80 10.65
N SER A 145 -15.89 9.94 11.17
CA SER A 145 -16.77 10.92 11.83
C SER A 145 -17.65 11.63 10.79
N SER A 146 -18.63 12.40 11.25
CA SER A 146 -19.45 13.28 10.41
C SER A 146 -18.64 14.34 9.64
N GLU A 147 -17.41 14.63 10.09
CA GLU A 147 -16.47 15.55 9.43
C GLU A 147 -15.54 14.83 8.43
N GLY A 148 -15.74 13.52 8.20
CA GLY A 148 -14.94 12.70 7.27
C GLY A 148 -13.57 12.30 7.80
N ARG A 149 -13.30 12.44 9.11
CA ARG A 149 -12.04 11.98 9.73
C ARG A 149 -12.11 10.50 10.02
N ILE A 150 -11.05 9.77 9.77
CA ILE A 150 -10.94 8.35 10.15
C ILE A 150 -10.89 8.27 11.68
N THR A 151 -11.84 7.52 12.26
CA THR A 151 -11.95 7.27 13.70
C THR A 151 -11.54 5.86 14.08
N ARG A 152 -11.58 4.92 13.12
CA ARG A 152 -11.14 3.54 13.29
C ARG A 152 -10.60 2.98 11.98
N ILE A 153 -9.52 2.20 12.07
CA ILE A 153 -8.98 1.34 11.02
C ILE A 153 -9.01 -0.08 11.57
N GLY A 154 -9.70 -1.00 10.89
CA GLY A 154 -9.77 -2.37 11.37
C GLY A 154 -10.61 -3.27 10.49
N LYS A 155 -10.71 -4.55 10.84
CA LYS A 155 -11.53 -5.53 10.11
C LYS A 155 -12.99 -5.41 10.47
N GLY A 156 -13.84 -5.56 9.46
CA GLY A 156 -15.28 -5.64 9.56
C GLY A 156 -15.96 -4.31 9.84
N GLY A 157 -17.05 -4.07 9.12
CA GLY A 157 -17.90 -2.89 9.27
C GLY A 157 -19.18 -3.00 8.45
N THR A 158 -20.03 -1.98 8.55
CA THR A 158 -21.27 -1.87 7.76
C THR A 158 -21.39 -0.46 7.23
N ASP A 159 -21.77 -0.30 5.95
CA ASP A 159 -21.89 0.99 5.27
C ASP A 159 -20.65 1.87 5.48
N CYS A 160 -19.48 1.33 5.11
CA CYS A 160 -18.18 1.90 5.42
C CYS A 160 -17.24 1.89 4.20
N PHE A 161 -16.09 2.53 4.32
CA PHE A 161 -15.06 2.49 3.28
C PHE A 161 -14.15 1.28 3.46
N ASN A 162 -14.06 0.41 2.45
CA ASN A 162 -13.04 -0.63 2.40
C ASN A 162 -11.69 -0.02 2.00
N MET A 163 -10.63 -0.46 2.67
CA MET A 163 -9.24 -0.16 2.32
C MET A 163 -8.92 -0.73 0.92
N VAL A 164 -8.17 0.02 0.12
CA VAL A 164 -7.77 -0.41 -1.23
C VAL A 164 -6.25 -0.45 -1.44
N GLY A 165 -5.51 -0.58 -0.35
CA GLY A 165 -4.06 -0.80 -0.38
C GLY A 165 -3.22 0.41 -0.78
N VAL A 166 -3.75 1.63 -0.73
CA VAL A 166 -3.00 2.88 -0.97
C VAL A 166 -3.27 3.87 0.15
N SER A 167 -2.22 4.56 0.60
CA SER A 167 -2.31 5.70 1.52
C SER A 167 -1.31 6.79 1.12
N TYR A 168 -1.56 8.01 1.58
CA TYR A 168 -0.70 9.16 1.41
C TYR A 168 -0.60 9.93 2.71
N PHE A 169 0.61 10.27 3.11
CA PHE A 169 0.86 11.01 4.34
C PHE A 169 1.77 12.19 4.07
N TRP A 170 1.41 13.36 4.57
CA TRP A 170 2.34 14.47 4.68
C TRP A 170 3.53 14.07 5.54
N ARG A 171 4.68 14.63 5.29
CA ARG A 171 5.93 14.31 5.98
C ARG A 171 5.82 14.30 7.51
N THR A 172 5.07 15.23 8.08
CA THR A 172 4.86 15.30 9.54
C THR A 172 4.16 14.07 10.09
N ASP A 173 3.11 13.61 9.38
CA ASP A 173 2.33 12.44 9.77
C ASP A 173 3.09 11.16 9.46
N ALA A 174 3.76 11.10 8.30
CA ALA A 174 4.63 10.00 7.92
C ALA A 174 5.76 9.79 8.96
N ALA A 175 6.38 10.85 9.44
CA ALA A 175 7.41 10.79 10.48
C ALA A 175 6.84 10.28 11.81
N ARG A 176 5.62 10.70 12.19
CA ARG A 176 4.93 10.24 13.41
C ARG A 176 4.60 8.75 13.32
N ILE A 177 4.09 8.29 12.16
CA ILE A 177 3.80 6.87 11.91
C ILE A 177 5.09 6.04 11.93
N ALA A 178 6.14 6.47 11.22
CA ALA A 178 7.43 5.80 11.16
C ALA A 178 8.05 5.62 12.56
N ALA A 179 7.99 6.65 13.40
CA ALA A 179 8.47 6.59 14.77
C ALA A 179 7.69 5.57 15.62
N ALA A 180 6.36 5.57 15.52
CA ALA A 180 5.51 4.63 16.25
C ALA A 180 5.72 3.18 15.82
N VAL A 181 5.84 2.92 14.50
CA VAL A 181 6.15 1.59 13.96
C VAL A 181 7.51 1.11 14.46
N ARG A 182 8.53 1.99 14.44
CA ARG A 182 9.88 1.69 14.92
C ARG A 182 9.93 1.30 16.41
N GLU A 183 9.12 1.95 17.23
CA GLU A 183 8.98 1.56 18.64
C GLU A 183 8.20 0.26 18.81
N ALA A 184 7.14 0.06 18.02
CA ALA A 184 6.30 -1.12 18.11
C ALA A 184 7.06 -2.42 17.76
N VAL A 185 7.90 -2.42 16.71
CA VAL A 185 8.63 -3.63 16.28
C VAL A 185 9.71 -4.09 17.25
N LYS A 186 10.12 -3.24 18.21
CA LYS A 186 11.08 -3.63 19.27
C LYS A 186 10.45 -4.61 20.26
N ARG A 187 9.13 -4.72 20.29
CA ARG A 187 8.39 -5.58 21.21
C ARG A 187 8.00 -6.88 20.51
N PRO A 188 8.48 -8.05 20.94
CA PRO A 188 8.20 -9.33 20.29
C PRO A 188 6.71 -9.64 20.13
N GLU A 189 5.88 -9.22 21.08
CA GLU A 189 4.42 -9.39 21.04
C GLU A 189 3.75 -8.67 19.89
N ASN A 190 4.38 -7.67 19.29
CA ASN A 190 3.89 -6.91 18.14
C ASN A 190 4.32 -7.49 16.78
N ALA A 191 5.08 -8.59 16.76
CA ALA A 191 5.62 -9.16 15.52
C ALA A 191 4.55 -9.50 14.48
N GLN A 192 3.33 -9.83 14.93
CA GLN A 192 2.21 -10.21 14.05
C GLN A 192 1.22 -9.08 13.77
N LEU A 193 1.52 -7.85 14.22
CA LEU A 193 0.66 -6.70 13.90
C LEU A 193 0.80 -6.30 12.43
N PHE A 194 -0.31 -5.81 11.90
CA PHE A 194 -0.28 -4.99 10.69
C PHE A 194 0.13 -3.55 11.06
N TRP A 195 0.87 -2.87 10.18
CA TRP A 195 1.27 -1.49 10.42
C TRP A 195 0.06 -0.55 10.54
N ASP A 196 -1.05 -0.88 9.89
CA ASP A 196 -2.33 -0.17 9.97
C ASP A 196 -2.92 -0.16 11.38
N GLU A 197 -2.64 -1.20 12.19
CA GLU A 197 -3.06 -1.23 13.60
C GLU A 197 -2.29 -0.20 14.45
N ILE A 198 -1.05 0.14 14.04
CA ILE A 198 -0.30 1.24 14.67
C ILE A 198 -0.90 2.58 14.26
N VAL A 199 -1.31 2.73 12.99
CA VAL A 199 -1.98 3.95 12.53
C VAL A 199 -3.33 4.13 13.23
N ASP A 200 -4.12 3.06 13.41
CA ASP A 200 -5.37 3.10 14.16
C ASP A 200 -5.18 3.62 15.59
N ARG A 201 -4.14 3.15 16.29
CA ARG A 201 -3.78 3.67 17.62
C ARG A 201 -3.46 5.16 17.58
N LEU A 202 -2.68 5.60 16.57
CA LEU A 202 -2.34 7.01 16.40
C LEU A 202 -3.56 7.89 16.06
N CYS A 203 -4.55 7.38 15.31
CA CYS A 203 -5.81 8.09 15.06
C CYS A 203 -6.56 8.36 16.37
N ARG A 204 -6.60 7.38 17.28
CA ARG A 204 -7.17 7.57 18.64
C ARG A 204 -6.38 8.58 19.47
N ASP A 205 -5.08 8.71 19.21
CA ASP A 205 -4.16 9.67 19.84
C ASP A 205 -4.05 10.99 19.05
N GLY A 206 -5.06 11.29 18.21
CA GLY A 206 -5.22 12.57 17.52
C GLY A 206 -4.41 12.73 16.21
N LEU A 207 -4.00 11.64 15.56
CA LEU A 207 -3.56 11.69 14.15
C LEU A 207 -4.80 11.92 13.27
N ASP A 208 -4.79 13.01 12.50
CA ASP A 208 -5.93 13.44 11.69
C ASP A 208 -5.81 12.95 10.25
N LEU A 209 -6.52 11.87 9.92
CA LEU A 209 -6.53 11.25 8.60
C LEU A 209 -7.93 11.29 7.98
N VAL A 210 -7.97 11.31 6.64
CA VAL A 210 -9.23 11.24 5.87
C VAL A 210 -9.26 10.04 4.94
N VAL A 211 -10.44 9.73 4.41
CA VAL A 211 -10.56 8.77 3.30
C VAL A 211 -10.54 9.54 1.98
N HIS A 212 -9.61 9.19 1.11
CA HIS A 212 -9.58 9.60 -0.29
C HIS A 212 -10.43 8.62 -1.09
N GLU A 213 -11.66 9.00 -1.40
CA GLU A 213 -12.60 8.10 -2.05
C GLU A 213 -12.12 7.65 -3.44
N VAL A 214 -12.26 6.35 -3.71
CA VAL A 214 -11.90 5.66 -4.95
C VAL A 214 -13.17 5.20 -5.65
N ARG A 215 -13.27 5.50 -6.95
CA ARG A 215 -14.38 5.06 -7.78
C ARG A 215 -14.18 3.62 -8.25
N PRO A 216 -15.26 2.89 -8.57
CA PRO A 216 -15.16 1.57 -9.18
C PRO A 216 -14.26 1.58 -10.43
N GLY A 217 -13.31 0.64 -10.48
CA GLY A 217 -12.39 0.48 -11.60
C GLY A 217 -11.13 1.36 -11.58
N GLU A 218 -10.99 2.32 -10.65
CA GLU A 218 -9.75 3.13 -10.54
C GLU A 218 -8.59 2.34 -9.91
N ILE A 219 -8.91 1.32 -9.13
CA ILE A 219 -7.95 0.39 -8.53
C ILE A 219 -8.60 -0.99 -8.35
N VAL A 220 -7.84 -2.04 -8.59
CA VAL A 220 -8.27 -3.42 -8.39
C VAL A 220 -7.17 -4.18 -7.64
N GLU A 221 -7.51 -4.75 -6.52
CA GLU A 221 -6.64 -5.66 -5.79
C GLU A 221 -6.75 -7.07 -6.39
N CYS A 222 -5.62 -7.72 -6.62
CA CYS A 222 -5.53 -9.06 -7.17
C CYS A 222 -5.02 -10.03 -6.11
N ASP A 223 -5.91 -10.57 -5.31
CA ASP A 223 -5.57 -11.44 -4.19
C ASP A 223 -5.52 -12.92 -4.54
N THR A 224 -6.34 -13.32 -5.49
CA THR A 224 -6.52 -14.71 -5.92
C THR A 224 -6.34 -14.86 -7.43
N VAL A 225 -6.17 -16.10 -7.89
CA VAL A 225 -6.17 -16.42 -9.33
C VAL A 225 -7.49 -16.00 -9.98
N GLN A 226 -8.60 -16.14 -9.27
CA GLN A 226 -9.91 -15.74 -9.77
C GLN A 226 -10.03 -14.23 -9.97
N ASP A 227 -9.42 -13.40 -9.10
CA ASP A 227 -9.39 -11.95 -9.25
C ASP A 227 -8.62 -11.57 -10.52
N LEU A 228 -7.48 -12.23 -10.75
CA LEU A 228 -6.67 -12.05 -11.95
C LEU A 228 -7.48 -12.35 -13.23
N GLU A 229 -8.16 -13.51 -13.29
CA GLU A 229 -8.99 -13.91 -14.42
C GLU A 229 -10.17 -12.95 -14.66
N ASN A 230 -10.81 -12.50 -13.59
CA ASN A 230 -11.91 -11.53 -13.65
C ASN A 230 -11.42 -10.18 -14.19
N LEU A 231 -10.28 -9.71 -13.70
CA LEU A 231 -9.65 -8.47 -14.16
C LEU A 231 -9.30 -8.56 -15.65
N GLU A 232 -8.63 -9.63 -16.08
CA GLU A 232 -8.28 -9.82 -17.49
C GLU A 232 -9.50 -9.88 -18.40
N ARG A 233 -10.59 -10.49 -17.94
CA ARG A 233 -11.86 -10.52 -18.69
C ARG A 233 -12.43 -9.11 -18.86
N THR A 234 -12.43 -8.32 -17.78
CA THR A 234 -12.95 -6.94 -17.81
C THR A 234 -12.11 -6.04 -18.72
N LEU A 235 -10.79 -6.24 -18.78
CA LEU A 235 -9.91 -5.41 -19.60
C LEU A 235 -9.94 -5.76 -21.10
N ARG A 236 -10.52 -6.92 -21.49
CA ARG A 236 -10.66 -7.35 -22.88
C ARG A 236 -11.99 -6.89 -23.53
N THR A 237 -12.94 -6.43 -22.73
CA THR A 237 -14.25 -5.89 -23.17
C THR A 237 -14.21 -4.40 -23.39
#